data_8dde3d7a5e24b6447ea2fb93d5ea3379
#
_entry.id   8dde3d7a5e24b6447ea2fb93d5ea3379
#
_cell.length_a   1.000
_cell.length_b   1.000
_cell.length_c   1.000
_cell.angle_alpha   90.00
_cell.angle_beta   90.00
_cell.angle_gamma   90.00
#
_symmetry.space_group_name_H-M   'P 1'
#
loop_
_entity.id
_entity.type
_entity.pdbx_description
1 polymer ?
#
loop_
_entity_poly.entity_id
_entity_poly.type
_entity_poly.pdbx_seq_one_letter_code
_entity_poly.pdbx_strand_id
1 'polypeptide(L)'
;PKGAFLTTAADGKVNTMTIGWGSIGTVWQKPCFMVMVRQSRYTHELIEKSTEFTVSIPVNEMKKALGICGTKSGRDMDKISAAELTLLPGKVVGVPVIKGCGLHFECKIVYKQTMEQNLLEANNDKAWYANGDYHTLYYGEIVAAYEE
;
A
#
# COMPACT_ATOMS: atom_id res chain seq x y z
N PRO A 1 -16.16 3.32 -2.32
CA PRO A 1 -15.03 3.39 -1.40
C PRO A 1 -13.93 4.21 -2.01
N LYS A 2 -13.29 5.01 -1.18
CA LYS A 2 -12.38 6.04 -1.68
C LYS A 2 -10.96 5.53 -1.86
N GLY A 3 -10.47 4.52 -1.31
CA GLY A 3 -9.10 4.05 -1.40
C GLY A 3 -8.10 4.89 -0.61
N ALA A 4 -6.87 4.40 -0.55
CA ALA A 4 -5.75 5.04 0.10
C ALA A 4 -4.48 4.85 -0.74
N PHE A 5 -3.44 5.62 -0.45
CA PHE A 5 -2.13 5.46 -1.10
C PHE A 5 -1.23 4.58 -0.24
N LEU A 6 -0.80 3.47 -0.82
CA LEU A 6 0.25 2.63 -0.26
C LEU A 6 1.57 3.02 -0.93
N THR A 7 2.53 3.46 -0.14
CA THR A 7 3.83 3.91 -0.63
C THR A 7 4.93 3.04 -0.06
N THR A 8 5.90 2.70 -0.89
CA THR A 8 7.10 1.98 -0.50
C THR A 8 8.31 2.53 -1.25
N ALA A 9 9.49 2.19 -0.79
CA ALA A 9 10.73 2.62 -1.40
C ALA A 9 11.77 1.50 -1.32
N ALA A 10 12.51 1.31 -2.41
CA ALA A 10 13.63 0.39 -2.48
C ALA A 10 14.56 0.80 -3.62
N ASP A 11 15.87 0.55 -3.46
CA ASP A 11 16.87 0.81 -4.51
C ASP A 11 16.82 2.25 -5.05
N GLY A 12 16.58 3.24 -4.18
CA GLY A 12 16.48 4.65 -4.56
C GLY A 12 15.20 5.02 -5.30
N LYS A 13 14.23 4.12 -5.41
CA LYS A 13 12.95 4.34 -6.09
C LYS A 13 11.82 4.40 -5.09
N VAL A 14 10.90 5.33 -5.29
CA VAL A 14 9.66 5.44 -4.53
C VAL A 14 8.50 5.19 -5.47
N ASN A 15 7.54 4.37 -5.05
CA ASN A 15 6.32 4.16 -5.80
C ASN A 15 5.13 4.17 -4.86
N THR A 16 4.00 4.62 -5.37
CA THR A 16 2.73 4.58 -4.67
C THR A 16 1.68 3.89 -5.52
N MET A 17 0.76 3.19 -4.89
CA MET A 17 -0.39 2.59 -5.55
C MET A 17 -1.64 2.82 -4.70
N THR A 18 -2.78 2.81 -5.37
CA THR A 18 -4.07 2.87 -4.67
C THR A 18 -4.45 1.49 -4.14
N ILE A 19 -4.82 1.44 -2.88
CA ILE A 19 -5.38 0.24 -2.25
C ILE A 19 -6.82 0.52 -1.83
N GLY A 20 -7.69 -0.50 -1.97
CA GLY A 20 -9.08 -0.44 -1.51
C GLY A 20 -9.37 -1.46 -0.41
N TRP A 21 -8.47 -2.40 -0.17
CA TRP A 21 -8.60 -3.48 0.79
C TRP A 21 -7.47 -3.43 1.80
N GLY A 22 -7.80 -3.66 3.05
CA GLY A 22 -6.86 -3.68 4.14
C GLY A 22 -7.59 -3.66 5.47
N SER A 23 -6.86 -3.75 6.55
CA SER A 23 -7.44 -3.67 7.88
C SER A 23 -6.45 -3.14 8.89
N ILE A 24 -6.99 -2.54 9.95
CA ILE A 24 -6.22 -2.07 11.10
C ILE A 24 -6.74 -2.85 12.32
N GLY A 25 -5.82 -3.36 13.11
CA GLY A 25 -6.18 -4.11 14.30
C GLY A 25 -4.98 -4.38 15.19
N THR A 26 -5.17 -5.22 16.19
CA THR A 26 -4.12 -5.63 17.10
C THR A 26 -3.68 -7.05 16.79
N VAL A 27 -2.41 -7.22 16.46
CA VAL A 27 -1.78 -8.53 16.23
C VAL A 27 -0.45 -8.52 16.98
N TRP A 28 -0.13 -9.61 17.68
CA TRP A 28 1.09 -9.72 18.51
C TRP A 28 1.19 -8.58 19.55
N GLN A 29 0.05 -8.15 20.10
CA GLN A 29 -0.05 -7.03 21.04
C GLN A 29 0.49 -5.70 20.49
N LYS A 30 0.45 -5.54 19.16
CA LYS A 30 0.91 -4.34 18.45
C LYS A 30 -0.18 -3.82 17.55
N PRO A 31 -0.28 -2.49 17.38
CA PRO A 31 -1.16 -1.94 16.37
C PRO A 31 -0.59 -2.29 14.99
N CYS A 32 -1.38 -2.94 14.16
CA CYS A 32 -0.96 -3.37 12.84
C CYS A 32 -1.90 -2.85 11.76
N PHE A 33 -1.32 -2.51 10.61
CA PHE A 33 -2.02 -2.25 9.37
C PHE A 33 -1.69 -3.38 8.39
N MET A 34 -2.69 -4.14 7.99
CA MET A 34 -2.53 -5.18 6.98
C MET A 34 -2.89 -4.60 5.63
N VAL A 35 -1.98 -4.68 4.67
CA VAL A 35 -2.18 -4.28 3.29
C VAL A 35 -2.01 -5.47 2.36
N MET A 36 -2.68 -5.43 1.21
CA MET A 36 -2.65 -6.50 0.22
C MET A 36 -2.16 -5.95 -1.11
N VAL A 37 -1.16 -6.61 -1.69
CA VAL A 37 -0.57 -6.20 -2.96
C VAL A 37 -0.56 -7.37 -3.93
N ARG A 38 -1.19 -7.21 -5.11
CA ARG A 38 -1.15 -8.25 -6.15
C ARG A 38 0.28 -8.41 -6.67
N GLN A 39 0.65 -9.65 -6.96
CA GLN A 39 2.01 -9.97 -7.40
C GLN A 39 2.39 -9.27 -8.71
N SER A 40 1.40 -8.94 -9.56
CA SER A 40 1.62 -8.23 -10.81
C SER A 40 1.94 -6.74 -10.65
N ARG A 41 1.66 -6.15 -9.47
CA ARG A 41 1.88 -4.71 -9.26
C ARG A 41 3.36 -4.38 -9.12
N TYR A 42 3.77 -3.24 -9.68
CA TYR A 42 5.15 -2.76 -9.52
C TYR A 42 5.51 -2.55 -8.04
N THR A 43 4.57 -2.10 -7.23
CA THR A 43 4.74 -1.97 -5.78
C THR A 43 5.16 -3.29 -5.14
N HIS A 44 4.71 -4.43 -5.67
CA HIS A 44 5.11 -5.75 -5.16
C HIS A 44 6.62 -5.96 -5.27
N GLU A 45 7.21 -5.59 -6.40
CA GLU A 45 8.67 -5.70 -6.59
C GLU A 45 9.45 -4.85 -5.58
N LEU A 46 8.96 -3.64 -5.30
CA LEU A 46 9.63 -2.73 -4.38
C LEU A 46 9.43 -3.14 -2.91
N ILE A 47 8.20 -3.49 -2.52
CA ILE A 47 7.90 -3.84 -1.13
C ILE A 47 8.58 -5.15 -0.72
N GLU A 48 8.81 -6.08 -1.64
CA GLU A 48 9.58 -7.29 -1.38
C GLU A 48 11.04 -7.02 -1.01
N LYS A 49 11.58 -5.88 -1.45
CA LYS A 49 12.94 -5.43 -1.14
C LYS A 49 12.98 -4.44 0.02
N SER A 50 11.84 -4.07 0.56
CA SER A 50 11.70 -3.08 1.63
C SER A 50 11.32 -3.75 2.94
N THR A 51 11.58 -3.07 4.05
CA THR A 51 11.11 -3.47 5.37
C THR A 51 10.04 -2.54 5.92
N GLU A 52 9.64 -1.53 5.12
CA GLU A 52 8.76 -0.46 5.56
C GLU A 52 7.78 -0.06 4.47
N PHE A 53 6.63 0.44 4.88
CA PHE A 53 5.69 1.11 3.98
C PHE A 53 4.91 2.19 4.72
N THR A 54 4.26 3.06 3.96
CA THR A 54 3.34 4.04 4.53
C THR A 54 1.97 3.91 3.86
N VAL A 55 0.93 4.26 4.61
CA VAL A 55 -0.42 4.39 4.08
C VAL A 55 -0.90 5.82 4.34
N SER A 56 -1.23 6.53 3.28
CA SER A 56 -1.79 7.88 3.35
C SER A 56 -3.25 7.83 2.95
N ILE A 57 -4.14 8.20 3.86
CA ILE A 57 -5.59 8.13 3.66
C ILE A 57 -6.12 9.53 3.39
N PRO A 58 -6.66 9.80 2.20
CA PRO A 58 -7.24 11.08 1.88
C PRO A 58 -8.49 11.36 2.73
N VAL A 59 -8.46 12.42 3.53
CA VAL A 59 -9.66 12.94 4.22
C VAL A 59 -10.42 13.89 3.32
N ASN A 60 -9.76 14.45 2.30
CA ASN A 60 -10.35 15.25 1.24
C ASN A 60 -10.42 14.46 -0.07
N GLU A 61 -11.09 15.00 -1.07
CA GLU A 61 -11.25 14.31 -2.33
C GLU A 61 -9.96 14.35 -3.17
N MET A 62 -9.44 13.17 -3.51
CA MET A 62 -8.25 13.00 -4.38
C MET A 62 -8.51 11.95 -5.46
N LYS A 63 -9.71 11.96 -6.05
CA LYS A 63 -10.15 10.92 -7.01
C LYS A 63 -9.23 10.77 -8.20
N LYS A 64 -8.77 11.86 -8.79
CA LYS A 64 -7.90 11.83 -9.98
C LYS A 64 -6.58 11.13 -9.66
N ALA A 65 -5.94 11.52 -8.56
CA ALA A 65 -4.67 10.92 -8.15
C ALA A 65 -4.84 9.44 -7.77
N LEU A 66 -5.90 9.10 -7.04
CA LEU A 66 -6.23 7.71 -6.71
C LEU A 66 -6.48 6.87 -7.97
N GLY A 67 -7.15 7.45 -8.98
CA GLY A 67 -7.39 6.80 -10.26
C GLY A 67 -6.10 6.49 -11.00
N ILE A 68 -5.19 7.44 -11.11
CA ILE A 68 -3.88 7.26 -11.77
C ILE A 68 -3.06 6.22 -11.03
N CYS A 69 -2.94 6.33 -9.72
CA CYS A 69 -2.14 5.41 -8.91
C CYS A 69 -2.72 3.99 -8.84
N GLY A 70 -4.03 3.84 -9.07
CA GLY A 70 -4.70 2.56 -9.09
C GLY A 70 -4.69 1.84 -10.43
N THR A 71 -4.54 2.56 -11.55
CA THR A 71 -4.67 2.00 -12.91
C THR A 71 -3.37 1.98 -13.70
N LYS A 72 -2.41 2.84 -13.38
CA LYS A 72 -1.12 2.91 -14.08
C LYS A 72 -0.04 2.17 -13.31
N SER A 73 1.02 1.76 -14.01
CA SER A 73 2.17 1.09 -13.42
C SER A 73 3.35 2.04 -13.29
N GLY A 74 4.02 2.00 -12.13
CA GLY A 74 5.28 2.70 -11.92
C GLY A 74 6.44 2.14 -12.76
N ARG A 75 6.26 0.96 -13.39
CA ARG A 75 7.23 0.46 -14.39
C ARG A 75 7.24 1.30 -15.64
N ASP A 76 6.08 1.82 -16.02
CA ASP A 76 5.86 2.48 -17.31
C ASP A 76 5.96 4.00 -17.20
N MET A 77 5.79 4.54 -16.00
CA MET A 77 5.73 5.98 -15.77
C MET A 77 5.99 6.35 -14.32
N ASP A 78 6.38 7.59 -14.09
CA ASP A 78 6.44 8.19 -12.76
C ASP A 78 5.01 8.60 -12.34
N LYS A 79 4.36 7.75 -11.56
CA LYS A 79 2.98 7.99 -11.11
C LYS A 79 2.87 9.20 -10.16
N ILE A 80 3.90 9.44 -9.37
CA ILE A 80 3.92 10.57 -8.43
C ILE A 80 3.86 11.87 -9.19
N SER A 81 4.69 12.02 -10.23
CA SER A 81 4.67 13.18 -11.11
C SER A 81 3.36 13.27 -11.91
N ALA A 82 2.93 12.16 -12.51
CA ALA A 82 1.72 12.12 -13.34
C ALA A 82 0.44 12.45 -12.54
N ALA A 83 0.39 12.06 -11.28
CA ALA A 83 -0.72 12.35 -10.38
C ALA A 83 -0.56 13.69 -9.63
N GLU A 84 0.50 14.43 -9.94
CA GLU A 84 0.81 15.72 -9.30
C GLU A 84 0.90 15.62 -7.78
N LEU A 85 1.45 14.50 -7.29
CA LEU A 85 1.62 14.26 -5.87
C LEU A 85 2.91 14.87 -5.34
N THR A 86 2.86 15.35 -4.10
CA THR A 86 4.03 15.81 -3.36
C THR A 86 4.32 14.84 -2.23
N LEU A 87 5.58 14.44 -2.09
CA LEU A 87 6.02 13.57 -1.01
C LEU A 87 6.48 14.39 0.18
N LEU A 88 6.15 13.94 1.38
CA LEU A 88 6.73 14.43 2.63
C LEU A 88 7.56 13.32 3.26
N PRO A 89 8.70 13.66 3.89
CA PRO A 89 9.49 12.65 4.60
C PRO A 89 8.67 11.97 5.69
N GLY A 90 8.86 10.66 5.88
CA GLY A 90 8.34 9.96 7.04
C GLY A 90 8.94 10.50 8.32
N LYS A 91 8.19 10.46 9.40
CA LYS A 91 8.67 10.91 10.73
C LYS A 91 9.55 9.87 11.42
N VAL A 92 9.28 8.60 11.17
CA VAL A 92 9.96 7.46 11.82
C VAL A 92 10.59 6.54 10.78
N VAL A 93 9.87 6.22 9.69
CA VAL A 93 10.37 5.34 8.64
C VAL A 93 11.04 6.12 7.50
N GLY A 94 11.86 5.43 6.72
CA GLY A 94 12.51 6.02 5.55
C GLY A 94 11.62 6.19 4.32
N VAL A 95 10.40 5.66 4.36
CA VAL A 95 9.43 5.79 3.27
C VAL A 95 8.64 7.07 3.44
N PRO A 96 8.47 7.88 2.38
CA PRO A 96 7.70 9.11 2.47
C PRO A 96 6.19 8.86 2.55
N VAL A 97 5.46 9.91 2.94
CA VAL A 97 4.00 9.95 2.90
C VAL A 97 3.52 10.92 1.82
N ILE A 98 2.25 10.83 1.44
CA ILE A 98 1.66 11.67 0.39
C ILE A 98 1.05 12.92 1.03
N LYS A 99 1.62 14.09 0.72
CA LYS A 99 1.12 15.37 1.20
C LYS A 99 -0.32 15.61 0.75
N GLY A 100 -1.11 16.22 1.61
CA GLY A 100 -2.49 16.62 1.32
C GLY A 100 -3.53 15.55 1.62
N CYS A 101 -3.13 14.35 2.01
CA CYS A 101 -4.09 13.30 2.40
C CYS A 101 -4.74 13.60 3.75
N GLY A 102 -3.98 14.11 4.69
CA GLY A 102 -4.46 14.47 6.02
C GLY A 102 -4.23 13.41 7.09
N LEU A 103 -4.23 12.11 6.75
CA LEU A 103 -4.01 11.04 7.71
C LEU A 103 -2.95 10.07 7.20
N HIS A 104 -1.94 9.82 8.03
CA HIS A 104 -0.80 9.00 7.65
C HIS A 104 -0.49 7.92 8.69
N PHE A 105 -0.12 6.74 8.18
CA PHE A 105 0.36 5.61 8.97
C PHE A 105 1.73 5.21 8.45
N GLU A 106 2.72 5.13 9.33
CA GLU A 106 4.05 4.64 9.01
C GLU A 106 4.23 3.26 9.64
N CYS A 107 4.69 2.30 8.84
CA CYS A 107 4.65 0.90 9.22
C CYS A 107 6.00 0.20 8.97
N LYS A 108 6.35 -0.71 9.89
CA LYS A 108 7.44 -1.67 9.69
C LYS A 108 6.84 -3.06 9.48
N ILE A 109 7.27 -3.73 8.43
CA ILE A 109 6.76 -5.08 8.08
C ILE A 109 7.23 -6.06 9.13
N VAL A 110 6.28 -6.75 9.78
CA VAL A 110 6.54 -7.76 10.80
C VAL A 110 6.18 -9.17 10.34
N TYR A 111 5.36 -9.30 9.30
CA TYR A 111 5.02 -10.58 8.69
C TYR A 111 4.50 -10.35 7.26
N LYS A 112 4.78 -11.30 6.38
CA LYS A 112 4.22 -11.30 5.03
C LYS A 112 3.91 -12.73 4.59
N GLN A 113 2.87 -12.86 3.79
CA GLN A 113 2.51 -14.14 3.20
C GLN A 113 1.77 -13.94 1.89
N THR A 114 2.21 -14.62 0.84
CA THR A 114 1.44 -14.72 -0.39
C THR A 114 0.28 -15.68 -0.15
N MET A 115 -0.90 -15.30 -0.63
CA MET A 115 -2.10 -16.12 -0.50
C MET A 115 -1.92 -17.46 -1.18
N GLU A 116 -2.49 -18.50 -0.58
CA GLU A 116 -2.54 -19.84 -1.13
C GLU A 116 -3.98 -20.15 -1.56
N GLN A 117 -4.16 -20.53 -2.82
CA GLN A 117 -5.47 -20.79 -3.41
C GLN A 117 -6.28 -21.82 -2.60
N ASN A 118 -5.64 -22.87 -2.14
CA ASN A 118 -6.31 -23.94 -1.39
C ASN A 118 -6.79 -23.53 0.00
N LEU A 119 -6.38 -22.37 0.49
CA LEU A 119 -6.81 -21.81 1.77
C LEU A 119 -7.86 -20.70 1.61
N LEU A 120 -8.19 -20.35 0.37
CA LEU A 120 -9.14 -19.30 0.06
C LEU A 120 -10.52 -19.90 -0.21
N GLU A 121 -11.55 -19.25 0.30
CA GLU A 121 -12.95 -19.62 0.05
C GLU A 121 -13.23 -19.54 -1.46
N ALA A 122 -13.91 -20.57 -2.01
CA ALA A 122 -14.04 -20.77 -3.44
C ALA A 122 -14.75 -19.61 -4.18
N ASN A 123 -15.77 -18.99 -3.58
CA ASN A 123 -16.47 -17.87 -4.21
C ASN A 123 -15.59 -16.62 -4.31
N ASN A 124 -14.74 -16.38 -3.32
CA ASN A 124 -13.77 -15.28 -3.34
C ASN A 124 -12.70 -15.53 -4.41
N ASP A 125 -12.20 -16.76 -4.51
CA ASP A 125 -11.24 -17.12 -5.53
C ASP A 125 -11.81 -16.87 -6.94
N LYS A 126 -13.01 -17.33 -7.19
CA LYS A 126 -13.70 -17.14 -8.46
C LYS A 126 -13.97 -15.66 -8.77
N ALA A 127 -14.41 -14.89 -7.78
CA ALA A 127 -14.81 -13.49 -7.95
C ALA A 127 -13.61 -12.56 -8.19
N TRP A 128 -12.48 -12.79 -7.51
CA TRP A 128 -11.39 -11.83 -7.43
C TRP A 128 -10.05 -12.31 -7.99
N TYR A 129 -9.89 -13.62 -8.19
CA TYR A 129 -8.61 -14.21 -8.58
C TYR A 129 -8.72 -15.16 -9.78
N ALA A 130 -9.69 -14.92 -10.67
CA ALA A 130 -9.90 -15.77 -11.86
C ALA A 130 -8.65 -15.83 -12.77
N ASN A 131 -7.81 -14.81 -12.76
CA ASN A 131 -6.55 -14.75 -13.51
C ASN A 131 -5.34 -15.28 -12.74
N GLY A 132 -5.51 -15.76 -11.51
CA GLY A 132 -4.43 -16.30 -10.70
C GLY A 132 -3.49 -15.25 -10.08
N ASP A 133 -3.82 -13.97 -10.17
CA ASP A 133 -2.99 -12.88 -9.63
C ASP A 133 -3.29 -12.64 -8.16
N TYR A 134 -2.84 -13.55 -7.31
CA TYR A 134 -3.07 -13.48 -5.87
C TYR A 134 -2.29 -12.35 -5.20
N HIS A 135 -2.86 -11.83 -4.11
CA HIS A 135 -2.19 -10.84 -3.28
C HIS A 135 -1.14 -11.48 -2.39
N THR A 136 -0.10 -10.72 -2.06
CA THR A 136 0.70 -10.93 -0.87
C THR A 136 0.18 -10.01 0.22
N LEU A 137 -0.02 -10.56 1.41
CA LEU A 137 -0.43 -9.80 2.59
C LEU A 137 0.81 -9.34 3.34
N TYR A 138 0.84 -8.05 3.69
CA TYR A 138 1.91 -7.47 4.49
C TYR A 138 1.32 -6.92 5.78
N TYR A 139 1.78 -7.45 6.90
CA TYR A 139 1.41 -6.96 8.22
C TYR A 139 2.47 -5.97 8.68
N GLY A 140 2.07 -4.70 8.81
CA GLY A 140 2.96 -3.63 9.25
C GLY A 140 2.64 -3.20 10.67
N GLU A 141 3.62 -3.26 11.57
CA GLU A 141 3.49 -2.59 12.86
C GLU A 141 3.39 -1.09 12.62
N ILE A 142 2.32 -0.46 13.12
CA ILE A 142 2.17 0.98 13.04
C ILE A 142 3.12 1.61 14.05
N VAL A 143 4.17 2.26 13.55
CA VAL A 143 5.18 2.93 14.40
C VAL A 143 4.95 4.43 14.49
N ALA A 144 4.11 4.99 13.63
CA ALA A 144 3.62 6.36 13.73
C ALA A 144 2.26 6.48 13.04
N ALA A 145 1.36 7.23 13.64
CA ALA A 145 0.05 7.56 13.07
C ALA A 145 -0.24 9.02 13.44
N TYR A 146 -0.58 9.84 12.43
CA TYR A 146 -0.75 11.27 12.67
C TYR A 146 -1.60 11.93 11.59
N GLU A 147 -2.16 13.06 11.98
CA GLU A 147 -2.79 14.00 11.05
C GLU A 147 -1.74 14.99 10.53
N GLU A 148 -1.93 15.41 9.31
CA GLU A 148 -1.06 16.38 8.66
C GLU A 148 -1.33 17.80 9.13
#